data_df9c3b91e37b27f4e12d9db2422cb498
#
_entry.id   df9c3b91e37b27f4e12d9db2422cb498
#
_cell.length_a   1.000
_cell.length_b   1.000
_cell.length_c   1.000
_cell.angle_alpha   90.00
_cell.angle_beta   90.00
_cell.angle_gamma   90.00
#
_symmetry.space_group_name_H-M   'P 1'
#
loop_
_entity.id
_entity.type
_entity.pdbx_description
1 polymer ?
#
loop_
_entity_poly.entity_id
_entity_poly.type
_entity_poly.pdbx_seq_one_letter_code
_entity_poly.pdbx_strand_id
1 'polypeptide(L)'
;VIRSGGIIDEFALAGRLADWEDEMVAQGSGELLGPSTRRALEALAAGFGPESSGRTGATNGAAMRIAPVGIAVPPGPALFVAVERASRLTHNTSVAMAGAFAVAAAVSHGVGGGGLAGAIQAAITAAEIGAERGQPFVGTSLLLKRLRRLPGDLAKVSPSSVMDYVNDVTGTSMVSEESVPAALAFALAGGTDGWLALRMAASAGGDCDTVAAMAGAVLGACLGMKAFPEEAWSLVEARNGIDLAIVGEELAHVRAAREADR
;
A
#
# COMPACT_ATOMS: atom_id res chain seq x y z
N VAL A 1 7.21 -0.84 -12.61
CA VAL A 1 8.03 0.22 -11.97
C VAL A 1 9.46 0.14 -12.46
N ILE A 2 10.22 -0.93 -12.16
CA ILE A 2 11.64 -1.10 -12.50
C ILE A 2 11.88 -0.96 -14.01
N ARG A 3 11.23 -1.80 -14.82
CA ARG A 3 11.41 -1.83 -16.29
C ARG A 3 11.08 -0.52 -17.01
N SER A 4 10.33 0.36 -16.38
CA SER A 4 9.85 1.62 -16.95
C SER A 4 10.49 2.86 -16.32
N GLY A 5 11.56 2.70 -15.55
CA GLY A 5 12.22 3.81 -14.87
C GLY A 5 11.28 4.60 -13.93
N GLY A 6 10.32 3.91 -13.31
CA GLY A 6 9.32 4.52 -12.43
C GLY A 6 8.13 5.19 -13.15
N ILE A 7 8.09 5.17 -14.48
CA ILE A 7 6.90 5.63 -15.24
C ILE A 7 5.88 4.51 -15.26
N ILE A 8 4.64 4.81 -14.90
CA ILE A 8 3.57 3.83 -14.90
C ILE A 8 2.82 3.89 -16.23
N ASP A 9 2.89 2.79 -16.98
CA ASP A 9 2.01 2.52 -18.11
C ASP A 9 0.84 1.66 -17.61
N GLU A 10 -0.36 2.18 -17.71
CA GLU A 10 -1.56 1.57 -17.13
C GLU A 10 -1.98 0.30 -17.88
N PHE A 11 -1.85 0.27 -19.20
CA PHE A 11 -2.18 -0.92 -20.00
C PHE A 11 -1.15 -2.03 -19.79
N ALA A 12 0.13 -1.68 -19.74
CA ALA A 12 1.17 -2.64 -19.41
C ALA A 12 1.01 -3.20 -17.98
N LEU A 13 0.56 -2.38 -17.02
CA LEU A 13 0.25 -2.84 -15.67
C LEU A 13 -0.97 -3.79 -15.68
N ALA A 14 -2.03 -3.47 -16.43
CA ALA A 14 -3.20 -4.33 -16.56
C ALA A 14 -2.83 -5.70 -17.14
N GLY A 15 -2.06 -5.73 -18.23
CA GLY A 15 -1.57 -6.98 -18.82
C GLY A 15 -0.78 -7.83 -17.82
N ARG A 16 0.13 -7.19 -17.05
CA ARG A 16 0.90 -7.89 -16.01
C ARG A 16 0.07 -8.47 -14.87
N LEU A 17 -1.00 -7.78 -14.48
CA LEU A 17 -1.91 -8.30 -13.45
C LEU A 17 -2.71 -9.49 -13.98
N ALA A 18 -3.14 -9.45 -15.24
CA ALA A 18 -3.81 -10.59 -15.89
C ALA A 18 -2.87 -11.79 -16.07
N ASP A 19 -1.67 -11.57 -16.59
CA ASP A 19 -0.64 -12.62 -16.75
C ASP A 19 -0.35 -13.30 -15.40
N TRP A 20 -0.22 -12.50 -14.33
CA TRP A 20 0.04 -13.02 -12.99
C TRP A 20 -1.14 -13.84 -12.45
N GLU A 21 -2.39 -13.42 -12.69
CA GLU A 21 -3.56 -14.21 -12.30
C GLU A 21 -3.57 -15.56 -12.99
N ASP A 22 -3.31 -15.57 -14.30
CA ASP A 22 -3.26 -16.81 -15.11
C ASP A 22 -2.15 -17.74 -14.61
N GLU A 23 -0.98 -17.22 -14.27
CA GLU A 23 0.12 -17.99 -13.69
C GLU A 23 -0.27 -18.60 -12.34
N MET A 24 -0.93 -17.83 -11.45
CA MET A 24 -1.36 -18.33 -10.15
C MET A 24 -2.45 -19.39 -10.26
N VAL A 25 -3.41 -19.20 -11.15
CA VAL A 25 -4.43 -20.21 -11.46
C VAL A 25 -3.81 -21.51 -11.96
N ALA A 26 -2.84 -21.41 -12.87
CA ALA A 26 -2.11 -22.57 -13.39
C ALA A 26 -1.32 -23.34 -12.30
N GLN A 27 -0.91 -22.62 -11.23
CA GLN A 27 -0.25 -23.22 -10.06
C GLN A 27 -1.23 -23.73 -8.98
N GLY A 28 -2.53 -23.66 -9.23
CA GLY A 28 -3.57 -24.09 -8.29
C GLY A 28 -3.93 -23.05 -7.22
N SER A 29 -3.46 -21.82 -7.36
CA SER A 29 -3.73 -20.72 -6.45
C SER A 29 -4.73 -19.73 -7.09
N GLY A 30 -5.95 -20.17 -7.34
CA GLY A 30 -7.01 -19.30 -7.86
C GLY A 30 -7.49 -18.26 -6.83
N GLU A 31 -8.19 -17.23 -7.34
CA GLU A 31 -8.87 -16.20 -6.51
C GLU A 31 -7.97 -15.26 -5.69
N LEU A 32 -6.70 -15.10 -6.06
CA LEU A 32 -5.79 -14.17 -5.38
C LEU A 32 -6.07 -12.69 -5.73
N LEU A 33 -6.70 -12.42 -6.88
CA LEU A 33 -7.13 -11.06 -7.20
C LEU A 33 -8.42 -10.70 -6.46
N GLY A 34 -8.38 -9.57 -5.76
CA GLY A 34 -9.56 -9.01 -5.11
C GLY A 34 -10.66 -8.62 -6.11
N PRO A 35 -11.93 -8.52 -5.64
CA PRO A 35 -13.10 -8.34 -6.51
C PRO A 35 -13.06 -7.06 -7.35
N SER A 36 -12.45 -5.98 -6.84
CA SER A 36 -12.30 -4.72 -7.59
C SER A 36 -11.33 -4.87 -8.76
N THR A 37 -10.19 -5.55 -8.55
CA THR A 37 -9.20 -5.78 -9.60
C THR A 37 -9.76 -6.68 -10.69
N ARG A 38 -10.42 -7.80 -10.33
CA ARG A 38 -11.01 -8.74 -11.29
C ARG A 38 -12.03 -8.04 -12.19
N ARG A 39 -13.00 -7.31 -11.60
CA ARG A 39 -13.98 -6.55 -12.39
C ARG A 39 -13.35 -5.53 -13.32
N ALA A 40 -12.27 -4.89 -12.89
CA ALA A 40 -11.59 -3.91 -13.72
C ALA A 40 -10.87 -4.55 -14.91
N LEU A 41 -10.21 -5.72 -14.72
CA LEU A 41 -9.59 -6.47 -15.81
C LEU A 41 -10.64 -6.97 -16.81
N GLU A 42 -11.78 -7.47 -16.35
CA GLU A 42 -12.92 -7.85 -17.19
C GLU A 42 -13.43 -6.66 -18.03
N ALA A 43 -13.56 -5.47 -17.41
CA ALA A 43 -13.96 -4.26 -18.11
C ALA A 43 -12.92 -3.82 -19.15
N LEU A 44 -11.62 -3.89 -18.84
CA LEU A 44 -10.55 -3.61 -19.79
C LEU A 44 -10.57 -4.59 -20.97
N ALA A 45 -10.77 -5.88 -20.73
CA ALA A 45 -10.92 -6.90 -21.76
C ALA A 45 -12.16 -6.65 -22.66
N ALA A 46 -13.21 -6.05 -22.10
CA ALA A 46 -14.39 -5.62 -22.83
C ALA A 46 -14.21 -4.27 -23.58
N GLY A 47 -13.00 -3.67 -23.56
CA GLY A 47 -12.66 -2.45 -24.31
C GLY A 47 -12.90 -1.15 -23.55
N PHE A 48 -13.22 -1.18 -22.25
CA PHE A 48 -13.31 0.03 -21.44
C PHE A 48 -11.91 0.62 -21.15
N GLY A 49 -11.82 1.94 -21.11
CA GLY A 49 -10.56 2.62 -20.75
C GLY A 49 -10.25 2.58 -19.26
N PRO A 50 -8.98 2.87 -18.86
CA PRO A 50 -8.52 2.84 -17.47
C PRO A 50 -9.35 3.70 -16.50
N GLU A 51 -9.91 4.81 -16.98
CA GLU A 51 -10.74 5.69 -16.16
C GLU A 51 -12.10 5.09 -15.81
N SER A 52 -12.61 4.21 -16.68
CA SER A 52 -13.92 3.57 -16.52
C SER A 52 -13.82 2.23 -15.81
N SER A 53 -12.77 1.46 -16.07
CA SER A 53 -12.59 0.11 -15.52
C SER A 53 -12.50 0.11 -13.97
N GLY A 54 -11.82 1.09 -13.39
CA GLY A 54 -11.65 1.21 -11.94
C GLY A 54 -12.74 1.98 -11.18
N ARG A 55 -13.78 2.49 -11.86
CA ARG A 55 -14.78 3.42 -11.28
C ARG A 55 -15.42 3.00 -9.97
N THR A 56 -15.56 1.71 -9.71
CA THR A 56 -16.23 1.16 -8.53
C THR A 56 -15.26 0.51 -7.55
N GLY A 57 -13.95 0.56 -7.83
CA GLY A 57 -12.95 -0.04 -6.98
C GLY A 57 -12.70 0.78 -5.72
N ALA A 58 -13.19 0.30 -4.57
CA ALA A 58 -13.08 0.96 -3.27
C ALA A 58 -12.32 0.12 -2.22
N THR A 59 -11.90 -1.10 -2.60
CA THR A 59 -11.10 -1.96 -1.74
C THR A 59 -9.64 -1.48 -1.64
N ASN A 60 -8.88 -2.07 -0.74
CA ASN A 60 -7.48 -1.72 -0.47
C ASN A 60 -6.47 -2.20 -1.52
N GLY A 61 -6.91 -2.87 -2.59
CA GLY A 61 -6.02 -3.49 -3.58
C GLY A 61 -5.05 -2.52 -4.28
N ALA A 62 -5.37 -1.22 -4.38
CA ALA A 62 -4.42 -0.22 -4.83
C ALA A 62 -3.35 0.06 -3.75
N ALA A 63 -3.77 0.26 -2.50
CA ALA A 63 -2.88 0.58 -1.40
C ALA A 63 -1.91 -0.56 -1.07
N MET A 64 -2.38 -1.83 -1.10
CA MET A 64 -1.55 -2.99 -0.78
C MET A 64 -0.39 -3.21 -1.75
N ARG A 65 -0.54 -2.82 -3.02
CA ARG A 65 0.48 -3.05 -4.05
C ARG A 65 1.34 -1.81 -4.38
N ILE A 66 1.12 -0.69 -3.69
CA ILE A 66 1.73 0.60 -4.06
C ILE A 66 3.17 0.79 -3.57
N ALA A 67 3.64 -0.04 -2.63
CA ALA A 67 4.95 0.10 -2.03
C ALA A 67 6.11 0.25 -3.05
N PRO A 68 6.19 -0.53 -4.15
CA PRO A 68 7.24 -0.35 -5.15
C PRO A 68 7.24 1.03 -5.80
N VAL A 69 6.09 1.68 -5.93
CA VAL A 69 6.00 3.06 -6.42
C VAL A 69 6.55 4.04 -5.37
N GLY A 70 6.18 3.84 -4.10
CA GLY A 70 6.72 4.64 -2.99
C GLY A 70 8.23 4.52 -2.83
N ILE A 71 8.80 3.32 -3.06
CA ILE A 71 10.25 3.10 -3.04
C ILE A 71 10.93 3.84 -4.21
N ALA A 72 10.45 3.64 -5.43
CA ALA A 72 11.09 4.10 -6.65
C ALA A 72 10.91 5.61 -6.93
N VAL A 73 9.90 6.25 -6.35
CA VAL A 73 9.60 7.65 -6.66
C VAL A 73 9.74 8.52 -5.41
N PRO A 74 10.63 9.53 -5.41
CA PRO A 74 10.83 10.45 -4.30
C PRO A 74 9.56 11.26 -3.98
N PRO A 75 9.40 11.76 -2.72
CA PRO A 75 8.26 12.59 -2.34
C PRO A 75 8.11 13.81 -3.25
N GLY A 76 6.90 14.13 -3.68
CA GLY A 76 6.58 15.29 -4.52
C GLY A 76 5.52 15.00 -5.57
N PRO A 77 5.23 15.95 -6.47
CA PRO A 77 4.17 15.83 -7.47
C PRO A 77 4.28 14.59 -8.37
N ALA A 78 5.51 14.18 -8.72
CA ALA A 78 5.77 13.00 -9.55
C ALA A 78 5.31 11.70 -8.87
N LEU A 79 5.44 11.61 -7.54
CA LEU A 79 4.92 10.48 -6.77
C LEU A 79 3.39 10.39 -6.91
N PHE A 80 2.70 11.48 -6.77
CA PHE A 80 1.24 11.50 -6.87
C PHE A 80 0.73 11.09 -8.25
N VAL A 81 1.40 11.54 -9.32
CA VAL A 81 1.09 11.11 -10.69
C VAL A 81 1.32 9.60 -10.86
N ALA A 82 2.43 9.08 -10.34
CA ALA A 82 2.73 7.65 -10.44
C ALA A 82 1.72 6.79 -9.65
N VAL A 83 1.35 7.22 -8.44
CA VAL A 83 0.34 6.54 -7.61
C VAL A 83 -1.03 6.55 -8.26
N GLU A 84 -1.46 7.68 -8.81
CA GLU A 84 -2.74 7.80 -9.52
C GLU A 84 -2.80 6.82 -10.70
N ARG A 85 -1.77 6.80 -11.55
CA ARG A 85 -1.68 5.87 -12.68
C ARG A 85 -1.64 4.40 -12.26
N ALA A 86 -0.92 4.06 -11.19
CA ALA A 86 -0.85 2.69 -10.68
C ALA A 86 -2.17 2.21 -10.07
N SER A 87 -3.05 3.13 -9.69
CA SER A 87 -4.28 2.85 -8.96
C SER A 87 -5.54 2.89 -9.82
N ARG A 88 -5.69 3.92 -10.67
CA ARG A 88 -6.98 4.26 -11.29
C ARG A 88 -7.55 3.19 -12.21
N LEU A 89 -6.70 2.39 -12.84
CA LEU A 89 -7.16 1.32 -13.71
C LEU A 89 -8.05 0.29 -12.99
N THR A 90 -7.86 0.07 -11.69
CA THR A 90 -8.63 -0.90 -10.89
C THR A 90 -9.39 -0.29 -9.72
N HIS A 91 -8.93 0.85 -9.22
CA HIS A 91 -9.40 1.48 -7.98
C HIS A 91 -9.49 3.00 -8.15
N ASN A 92 -10.40 3.45 -9.00
CA ASN A 92 -10.58 4.86 -9.33
C ASN A 92 -11.69 5.52 -8.49
N THR A 93 -11.72 5.25 -7.19
CA THR A 93 -12.57 5.94 -6.22
C THR A 93 -11.73 6.80 -5.29
N SER A 94 -12.30 7.88 -4.79
CA SER A 94 -11.60 8.81 -3.90
C SER A 94 -11.08 8.15 -2.61
N VAL A 95 -11.78 7.14 -2.08
CA VAL A 95 -11.34 6.39 -0.91
C VAL A 95 -10.12 5.50 -1.21
N ALA A 96 -10.13 4.81 -2.35
CA ALA A 96 -9.01 3.95 -2.74
C ALA A 96 -7.78 4.78 -3.13
N MET A 97 -7.98 5.91 -3.82
CA MET A 97 -6.90 6.88 -4.11
C MET A 97 -6.30 7.43 -2.82
N ALA A 98 -7.13 7.88 -1.88
CA ALA A 98 -6.65 8.38 -0.59
C ALA A 98 -5.80 7.33 0.14
N GLY A 99 -6.23 6.06 0.15
CA GLY A 99 -5.48 4.96 0.75
C GLY A 99 -4.14 4.69 0.06
N ALA A 100 -4.13 4.62 -1.27
CA ALA A 100 -2.91 4.38 -2.04
C ALA A 100 -1.89 5.54 -1.89
N PHE A 101 -2.38 6.78 -1.92
CA PHE A 101 -1.54 7.97 -1.68
C PHE A 101 -0.93 7.96 -0.28
N ALA A 102 -1.71 7.60 0.74
CA ALA A 102 -1.23 7.48 2.12
C ALA A 102 -0.06 6.50 2.24
N VAL A 103 -0.25 5.26 1.77
CA VAL A 103 0.78 4.21 1.87
C VAL A 103 2.01 4.56 1.06
N ALA A 104 1.85 5.01 -0.18
CA ALA A 104 2.97 5.38 -1.05
C ALA A 104 3.80 6.53 -0.46
N ALA A 105 3.15 7.56 0.10
CA ALA A 105 3.85 8.69 0.70
C ALA A 105 4.58 8.30 1.98
N ALA A 106 3.99 7.44 2.82
CA ALA A 106 4.65 6.91 4.01
C ALA A 106 5.92 6.13 3.64
N VAL A 107 5.81 5.22 2.66
CA VAL A 107 6.95 4.44 2.15
C VAL A 107 8.01 5.36 1.55
N SER A 108 7.62 6.29 0.66
CA SER A 108 8.57 7.20 0.02
C SER A 108 9.29 8.11 1.01
N HIS A 109 8.60 8.54 2.08
CA HIS A 109 9.20 9.32 3.17
C HIS A 109 10.24 8.49 3.94
N GLY A 110 9.91 7.24 4.30
CA GLY A 110 10.79 6.34 5.02
C GLY A 110 12.06 6.00 4.22
N VAL A 111 11.92 5.64 2.94
CA VAL A 111 13.06 5.36 2.04
C VAL A 111 13.95 6.60 1.86
N GLY A 112 13.40 7.80 1.95
CA GLY A 112 14.15 9.06 1.97
C GLY A 112 14.89 9.34 3.29
N GLY A 113 14.94 8.39 4.23
CA GLY A 113 15.59 8.53 5.53
C GLY A 113 14.71 9.14 6.63
N GLY A 114 13.42 9.32 6.36
CA GLY A 114 12.47 9.83 7.34
C GLY A 114 12.05 8.77 8.36
N GLY A 115 11.79 9.21 9.60
CA GLY A 115 11.29 8.33 10.65
C GLY A 115 9.79 8.08 10.57
N LEU A 116 9.32 7.11 11.36
CA LEU A 116 7.93 6.61 11.33
C LEU A 116 6.88 7.72 11.60
N ALA A 117 7.12 8.60 12.57
CA ALA A 117 6.20 9.70 12.85
C ALA A 117 6.03 10.64 11.64
N GLY A 118 7.12 10.96 10.94
CA GLY A 118 7.10 11.72 9.69
C GLY A 118 6.40 10.97 8.56
N ALA A 119 6.59 9.65 8.46
CA ALA A 119 5.91 8.82 7.48
C ALA A 119 4.38 8.82 7.68
N ILE A 120 3.91 8.76 8.92
CA ILE A 120 2.47 8.88 9.24
C ILE A 120 1.93 10.26 8.86
N GLN A 121 2.69 11.33 9.15
CA GLN A 121 2.28 12.68 8.75
C GLN A 121 2.23 12.84 7.22
N ALA A 122 3.23 12.28 6.50
CA ALA A 122 3.23 12.25 5.03
C ALA A 122 2.03 11.47 4.48
N ALA A 123 1.67 10.34 5.11
CA ALA A 123 0.47 9.57 4.76
C ALA A 123 -0.81 10.39 4.90
N ILE A 124 -0.99 11.10 6.02
CA ILE A 124 -2.18 11.94 6.27
C ILE A 124 -2.30 13.02 5.19
N THR A 125 -1.23 13.75 4.93
CA THR A 125 -1.22 14.83 3.93
C THR A 125 -1.49 14.29 2.52
N ALA A 126 -0.87 13.16 2.15
CA ALA A 126 -1.06 12.56 0.84
C ALA A 126 -2.47 11.98 0.68
N ALA A 127 -3.07 11.41 1.74
CA ALA A 127 -4.46 10.94 1.70
C ALA A 127 -5.43 12.07 1.37
N GLU A 128 -5.22 13.28 1.90
CA GLU A 128 -6.05 14.46 1.58
C GLU A 128 -5.96 14.81 0.09
N ILE A 129 -4.76 14.77 -0.49
CA ILE A 129 -4.56 14.99 -1.93
C ILE A 129 -5.22 13.88 -2.76
N GLY A 130 -5.07 12.62 -2.35
CA GLY A 130 -5.68 11.47 -3.01
C GLY A 130 -7.20 11.47 -2.95
N ALA A 131 -7.79 12.00 -1.89
CA ALA A 131 -9.23 12.13 -1.71
C ALA A 131 -9.91 13.06 -2.75
N GLU A 132 -9.15 13.96 -3.36
CA GLU A 132 -9.61 14.82 -4.45
C GLU A 132 -9.49 14.13 -5.84
N ARG A 133 -9.08 12.88 -5.87
CA ARG A 133 -8.89 12.09 -7.09
C ARG A 133 -9.95 10.99 -7.20
N GLY A 134 -10.17 10.54 -8.44
CA GLY A 134 -11.11 9.46 -8.73
C GLY A 134 -12.57 9.83 -8.52
N GLN A 135 -13.45 8.83 -8.52
CA GLN A 135 -14.88 9.01 -8.34
C GLN A 135 -15.23 9.24 -6.87
N PRO A 136 -16.11 10.18 -6.54
CA PRO A 136 -16.53 10.41 -5.16
C PRO A 136 -17.05 9.13 -4.50
N PHE A 137 -16.61 8.87 -3.26
CA PHE A 137 -17.01 7.70 -2.49
C PHE A 137 -17.29 8.04 -1.02
N VAL A 138 -18.34 7.45 -0.47
CA VAL A 138 -18.84 7.79 0.88
C VAL A 138 -17.80 7.55 1.97
N GLY A 139 -17.04 6.46 1.90
CA GLY A 139 -16.01 6.08 2.89
C GLY A 139 -14.80 7.02 2.98
N THR A 140 -14.60 7.92 1.99
CA THR A 140 -13.43 8.81 1.93
C THR A 140 -13.31 9.70 3.17
N SER A 141 -14.40 10.31 3.61
CA SER A 141 -14.40 11.18 4.80
C SER A 141 -14.07 10.40 6.07
N LEU A 142 -14.49 9.14 6.15
CA LEU A 142 -14.20 8.26 7.28
C LEU A 142 -12.72 7.88 7.31
N LEU A 143 -12.14 7.51 6.16
CA LEU A 143 -10.70 7.25 6.04
C LEU A 143 -9.88 8.44 6.53
N LEU A 144 -10.14 9.64 5.99
CA LEU A 144 -9.43 10.86 6.39
C LEU A 144 -9.57 11.16 7.88
N LYS A 145 -10.77 11.01 8.43
CA LYS A 145 -11.01 11.21 9.86
C LYS A 145 -10.20 10.25 10.72
N ARG A 146 -10.17 8.96 10.35
CA ARG A 146 -9.39 7.94 11.07
C ARG A 146 -7.90 8.26 11.02
N LEU A 147 -7.37 8.56 9.84
CA LEU A 147 -5.95 8.90 9.68
C LEU A 147 -5.54 10.12 10.51
N ARG A 148 -6.31 11.22 10.45
CA ARG A 148 -6.00 12.44 11.21
C ARG A 148 -5.99 12.24 12.74
N ARG A 149 -6.85 11.36 13.24
CA ARG A 149 -6.93 11.06 14.68
C ARG A 149 -5.88 10.10 15.17
N LEU A 150 -5.37 9.25 14.28
CA LEU A 150 -4.51 8.11 14.60
C LEU A 150 -3.35 8.46 15.56
N PRO A 151 -2.49 9.50 15.33
CA PRO A 151 -1.39 9.79 16.23
C PRO A 151 -1.85 10.19 17.64
N GLY A 152 -2.92 10.99 17.72
CA GLY A 152 -3.45 11.47 19.00
C GLY A 152 -4.20 10.40 19.79
N ASP A 153 -4.87 9.50 19.11
CA ASP A 153 -5.57 8.37 19.72
C ASP A 153 -4.56 7.34 20.26
N LEU A 154 -3.58 6.92 19.44
CA LEU A 154 -2.58 5.93 19.84
C LEU A 154 -1.63 6.42 20.94
N ALA A 155 -1.40 7.71 21.06
CA ALA A 155 -0.65 8.28 22.20
C ALA A 155 -1.32 8.03 23.57
N LYS A 156 -2.61 7.64 23.57
CA LYS A 156 -3.40 7.38 24.78
C LYS A 156 -3.73 5.89 24.96
N VAL A 157 -3.44 5.07 23.95
CA VAL A 157 -3.70 3.64 23.97
C VAL A 157 -2.50 2.90 24.53
N SER A 158 -2.73 2.00 25.50
CA SER A 158 -1.67 1.14 26.01
C SER A 158 -1.23 0.13 24.94
N PRO A 159 0.03 -0.33 24.94
CA PRO A 159 0.50 -1.35 24.00
C PRO A 159 -0.38 -2.62 23.96
N SER A 160 -0.92 -3.03 25.11
CA SER A 160 -1.81 -4.20 25.21
C SER A 160 -3.20 -3.97 24.62
N SER A 161 -3.63 -2.73 24.44
CA SER A 161 -4.96 -2.36 23.93
C SER A 161 -4.95 -1.91 22.47
N VAL A 162 -3.81 -1.99 21.78
CA VAL A 162 -3.71 -1.59 20.36
C VAL A 162 -4.62 -2.45 19.48
N MET A 163 -4.71 -3.75 19.75
CA MET A 163 -5.57 -4.66 19.01
C MET A 163 -7.04 -4.28 19.16
N ASP A 164 -7.48 -4.01 20.39
CA ASP A 164 -8.86 -3.58 20.67
C ASP A 164 -9.16 -2.26 19.98
N TYR A 165 -8.23 -1.29 20.06
CA TYR A 165 -8.35 -0.02 19.35
C TYR A 165 -8.53 -0.20 17.84
N VAL A 166 -7.71 -1.06 17.22
CA VAL A 166 -7.82 -1.31 15.78
C VAL A 166 -9.16 -1.96 15.44
N ASN A 167 -9.58 -2.98 16.17
CA ASN A 167 -10.84 -3.67 15.92
C ASN A 167 -12.06 -2.75 16.10
N ASP A 168 -12.07 -1.90 17.14
CA ASP A 168 -13.22 -1.08 17.51
C ASP A 168 -13.30 0.23 16.73
N VAL A 169 -12.14 0.81 16.32
CA VAL A 169 -12.08 2.16 15.75
C VAL A 169 -11.77 2.15 14.25
N THR A 170 -10.82 1.35 13.80
CA THR A 170 -10.43 1.32 12.38
C THR A 170 -11.13 0.21 11.61
N GLY A 171 -11.25 -0.97 12.16
CA GLY A 171 -11.62 -2.18 11.44
C GLY A 171 -10.45 -2.71 10.58
N THR A 172 -10.59 -3.97 10.13
CA THR A 172 -9.56 -4.69 9.37
C THR A 172 -10.11 -5.38 8.12
N SER A 173 -11.27 -4.96 7.61
CA SER A 173 -11.84 -5.53 6.39
C SER A 173 -11.08 -5.05 5.14
N MET A 174 -11.43 -5.60 3.97
CA MET A 174 -10.81 -5.23 2.69
C MET A 174 -11.15 -3.82 2.19
N VAL A 175 -12.00 -3.05 2.86
CA VAL A 175 -12.30 -1.68 2.43
C VAL A 175 -11.19 -0.72 2.85
N SER A 176 -10.85 0.22 1.98
CA SER A 176 -9.69 1.12 2.19
C SER A 176 -9.81 1.98 3.45
N GLU A 177 -11.02 2.39 3.83
CA GLU A 177 -11.27 3.20 5.01
C GLU A 177 -11.09 2.48 6.35
N GLU A 178 -10.89 1.16 6.31
CA GLU A 178 -10.56 0.34 7.47
C GLU A 178 -9.11 -0.11 7.46
N SER A 179 -8.72 -0.89 6.45
CA SER A 179 -7.41 -1.55 6.38
C SER A 179 -6.23 -0.59 6.33
N VAL A 180 -6.35 0.56 5.64
CA VAL A 180 -5.25 1.53 5.56
C VAL A 180 -4.98 2.21 6.90
N PRO A 181 -5.98 2.76 7.63
CA PRO A 181 -5.76 3.24 8.98
C PRO A 181 -5.28 2.16 9.95
N ALA A 182 -5.77 0.90 9.84
CA ALA A 182 -5.31 -0.21 10.65
C ALA A 182 -3.82 -0.52 10.44
N ALA A 183 -3.37 -0.58 9.19
CA ALA A 183 -1.96 -0.80 8.85
C ALA A 183 -1.06 0.27 9.43
N LEU A 184 -1.43 1.55 9.30
CA LEU A 184 -0.69 2.67 9.86
C LEU A 184 -0.75 2.71 11.40
N ALA A 185 -1.87 2.23 12.00
CA ALA A 185 -1.99 2.09 13.45
C ALA A 185 -0.99 1.06 13.99
N PHE A 186 -0.94 -0.13 13.39
CA PHE A 186 0.03 -1.16 13.81
C PHE A 186 1.47 -0.70 13.59
N ALA A 187 1.77 -0.06 12.46
CA ALA A 187 3.09 0.48 12.21
C ALA A 187 3.50 1.49 13.28
N LEU A 188 2.62 2.44 13.60
CA LEU A 188 2.90 3.47 14.60
C LEU A 188 3.03 2.89 16.02
N ALA A 189 2.15 1.95 16.38
CA ALA A 189 2.15 1.31 17.70
C ALA A 189 3.37 0.44 17.96
N GLY A 190 3.91 -0.23 16.93
CA GLY A 190 5.12 -1.02 17.03
C GLY A 190 6.39 -0.18 17.24
N GLY A 191 6.37 1.08 16.87
CA GLY A 191 7.49 2.00 17.07
C GLY A 191 8.77 1.50 16.41
N THR A 192 9.75 1.08 17.21
CA THR A 192 11.03 0.51 16.74
C THR A 192 11.02 -1.01 16.60
N ASP A 193 9.99 -1.70 17.11
CA ASP A 193 9.83 -3.15 16.98
C ASP A 193 8.93 -3.49 15.80
N GLY A 194 9.51 -3.49 14.60
CA GLY A 194 8.79 -3.78 13.35
C GLY A 194 8.23 -5.20 13.32
N TRP A 195 8.92 -6.17 13.96
CA TRP A 195 8.44 -7.55 13.98
C TRP A 195 7.22 -7.73 14.88
N LEU A 196 7.18 -7.07 16.03
CA LEU A 196 6.00 -7.07 16.89
C LEU A 196 4.80 -6.44 16.16
N ALA A 197 5.00 -5.28 15.52
CA ALA A 197 3.96 -4.61 14.76
C ALA A 197 3.40 -5.50 13.64
N LEU A 198 4.28 -6.17 12.89
CA LEU A 198 3.88 -7.07 11.81
C LEU A 198 3.09 -8.28 12.32
N ARG A 199 3.51 -8.86 13.44
CA ARG A 199 2.79 -9.96 14.08
C ARG A 199 1.41 -9.54 14.60
N MET A 200 1.29 -8.35 15.21
CA MET A 200 -0.02 -7.81 15.62
C MET A 200 -0.93 -7.65 14.40
N ALA A 201 -0.44 -7.03 13.33
CA ALA A 201 -1.21 -6.83 12.10
C ALA A 201 -1.68 -8.16 11.49
N ALA A 202 -0.79 -9.16 11.41
CA ALA A 202 -1.11 -10.49 10.88
C ALA A 202 -2.08 -11.30 11.76
N SER A 203 -2.27 -10.91 13.02
CA SER A 203 -3.16 -11.58 13.99
C SER A 203 -4.50 -10.84 14.18
N ALA A 204 -4.72 -9.72 13.50
CA ALA A 204 -5.87 -8.85 13.74
C ALA A 204 -7.22 -9.43 13.24
N GLY A 205 -7.17 -10.46 12.40
CA GLY A 205 -8.37 -10.96 11.71
C GLY A 205 -8.79 -10.07 10.53
N GLY A 206 -9.90 -10.40 9.90
CA GLY A 206 -10.33 -9.72 8.68
C GLY A 206 -9.34 -9.92 7.53
N ASP A 207 -8.96 -8.85 6.85
CA ASP A 207 -7.98 -8.82 5.74
C ASP A 207 -6.56 -8.60 6.29
N CYS A 208 -6.19 -9.42 7.28
CA CYS A 208 -4.98 -9.23 8.09
C CYS A 208 -3.67 -9.40 7.29
N ASP A 209 -3.64 -10.20 6.24
CA ASP A 209 -2.51 -10.34 5.32
C ASP A 209 -2.22 -9.03 4.59
N THR A 210 -3.25 -8.38 4.05
CA THR A 210 -3.14 -7.08 3.39
C THR A 210 -2.77 -5.96 4.38
N VAL A 211 -3.38 -5.96 5.56
CA VAL A 211 -3.03 -5.00 6.64
C VAL A 211 -1.56 -5.15 7.03
N ALA A 212 -1.10 -6.40 7.21
CA ALA A 212 0.29 -6.69 7.54
C ALA A 212 1.26 -6.31 6.40
N ALA A 213 0.88 -6.55 5.14
CA ALA A 213 1.69 -6.15 3.98
C ALA A 213 1.91 -4.64 3.92
N MET A 214 0.85 -3.84 4.10
CA MET A 214 0.96 -2.38 4.13
C MET A 214 1.76 -1.88 5.33
N ALA A 215 1.51 -2.42 6.53
CA ALA A 215 2.27 -2.08 7.74
C ALA A 215 3.76 -2.43 7.57
N GLY A 216 4.07 -3.62 7.07
CA GLY A 216 5.42 -4.09 6.81
C GLY A 216 6.16 -3.22 5.79
N ALA A 217 5.49 -2.77 4.74
CA ALA A 217 6.06 -1.87 3.74
C ALA A 217 6.48 -0.51 4.37
N VAL A 218 5.64 0.08 5.21
CA VAL A 218 5.95 1.34 5.91
C VAL A 218 7.06 1.15 6.95
N LEU A 219 6.98 0.07 7.73
CA LEU A 219 8.00 -0.27 8.73
C LEU A 219 9.35 -0.55 8.08
N GLY A 220 9.38 -1.36 7.03
CA GLY A 220 10.61 -1.67 6.28
C GLY A 220 11.25 -0.42 5.67
N ALA A 221 10.46 0.50 5.14
CA ALA A 221 10.92 1.76 4.60
C ALA A 221 11.55 2.68 5.66
N CYS A 222 10.99 2.69 6.89
CA CYS A 222 11.44 3.56 7.97
C CYS A 222 12.56 2.96 8.84
N LEU A 223 12.54 1.63 9.04
CA LEU A 223 13.42 0.94 10.00
C LEU A 223 14.47 0.05 9.32
N GLY A 224 14.28 -0.27 8.04
CA GLY A 224 15.12 -1.20 7.28
C GLY A 224 14.88 -2.66 7.63
N MET A 225 15.62 -3.55 6.98
CA MET A 225 15.51 -5.02 7.14
C MET A 225 15.78 -5.50 8.57
N LYS A 226 16.57 -4.76 9.34
CA LYS A 226 16.90 -5.10 10.74
C LYS A 226 15.68 -5.09 11.68
N ALA A 227 14.56 -4.52 11.25
CA ALA A 227 13.30 -4.55 12.00
C ALA A 227 12.61 -5.92 11.96
N PHE A 228 13.09 -6.84 11.13
CA PHE A 228 12.49 -8.15 10.91
C PHE A 228 13.53 -9.27 11.10
N PRO A 229 13.15 -10.43 11.67
CA PRO A 229 14.03 -11.59 11.78
C PRO A 229 14.47 -12.09 10.40
N GLU A 230 15.75 -12.47 10.29
CA GLU A 230 16.30 -12.98 9.04
C GLU A 230 15.57 -14.23 8.56
N GLU A 231 15.20 -15.11 9.46
CA GLU A 231 14.47 -16.34 9.15
C GLU A 231 13.11 -16.07 8.49
N ALA A 232 12.47 -14.95 8.84
CA ALA A 232 11.15 -14.60 8.29
C ALA A 232 11.26 -14.17 6.83
N TRP A 233 12.15 -13.24 6.48
CA TRP A 233 12.27 -12.78 5.10
C TRP A 233 12.98 -13.82 4.21
N SER A 234 13.97 -14.58 4.72
CA SER A 234 14.58 -15.70 3.97
C SER A 234 13.57 -16.79 3.61
N LEU A 235 12.60 -17.06 4.50
CA LEU A 235 11.52 -18.00 4.19
C LEU A 235 10.63 -17.48 3.06
N VAL A 236 10.32 -16.18 3.05
CA VAL A 236 9.54 -15.54 1.96
C VAL A 236 10.27 -15.67 0.63
N GLU A 237 11.57 -15.36 0.59
CA GLU A 237 12.41 -15.51 -0.61
C GLU A 237 12.40 -16.94 -1.13
N ALA A 238 12.69 -17.89 -0.25
CA ALA A 238 12.76 -19.31 -0.61
C ALA A 238 11.42 -19.88 -1.13
N ARG A 239 10.29 -19.44 -0.56
CA ARG A 239 8.96 -19.91 -0.94
C ARG A 239 8.46 -19.31 -2.25
N ASN A 240 8.88 -18.10 -2.57
CA ASN A 240 8.40 -17.39 -3.75
C ASN A 240 9.43 -17.32 -4.90
N GLY A 241 10.65 -17.81 -4.69
CA GLY A 241 11.71 -17.76 -5.69
C GLY A 241 12.13 -16.34 -6.05
N ILE A 242 12.07 -15.43 -5.09
CA ILE A 242 12.42 -14.01 -5.26
C ILE A 242 13.67 -13.68 -4.45
N ASP A 243 14.42 -12.69 -4.91
CA ASP A 243 15.53 -12.08 -4.19
C ASP A 243 15.13 -10.63 -3.84
N LEU A 244 14.84 -10.40 -2.57
CA LEU A 244 14.38 -9.09 -2.09
C LEU A 244 15.48 -8.03 -2.16
N ALA A 245 16.75 -8.43 -2.02
CA ALA A 245 17.87 -7.51 -2.12
C ALA A 245 18.01 -6.96 -3.55
N ILE A 246 17.96 -7.84 -4.56
CA ILE A 246 18.00 -7.43 -5.97
C ILE A 246 16.84 -6.50 -6.31
N VAL A 247 15.61 -6.87 -5.93
CA VAL A 247 14.42 -6.03 -6.18
C VAL A 247 14.56 -4.67 -5.49
N GLY A 248 15.06 -4.65 -4.26
CA GLY A 248 15.30 -3.41 -3.50
C GLY A 248 16.34 -2.51 -4.17
N GLU A 249 17.47 -3.07 -4.61
CA GLU A 249 18.54 -2.34 -5.31
C GLU A 249 18.04 -1.76 -6.65
N GLU A 250 17.31 -2.53 -7.44
CA GLU A 250 16.74 -2.05 -8.71
C GLU A 250 15.77 -0.88 -8.49
N LEU A 251 14.91 -0.96 -7.48
CA LEU A 251 14.00 0.14 -7.13
C LEU A 251 14.76 1.38 -6.64
N ALA A 252 15.84 1.18 -5.87
CA ALA A 252 16.70 2.28 -5.39
C ALA A 252 17.44 2.95 -6.54
N HIS A 253 17.90 2.21 -7.55
CA HIS A 253 18.49 2.77 -8.75
C HIS A 253 17.48 3.64 -9.54
N VAL A 254 16.24 3.18 -9.69
CA VAL A 254 15.18 3.99 -10.30
C VAL A 254 14.95 5.28 -9.53
N ARG A 255 14.95 5.22 -8.19
CA ARG A 255 14.80 6.39 -7.33
C ARG A 255 15.94 7.38 -7.52
N ALA A 256 17.20 6.91 -7.48
CA ALA A 256 18.38 7.76 -7.63
C ALA A 256 18.40 8.48 -8.99
N ALA A 257 18.03 7.81 -10.08
CA ALA A 257 17.90 8.42 -11.39
C ALA A 257 16.86 9.55 -11.38
N ARG A 258 15.71 9.34 -10.74
CA ARG A 258 14.65 10.34 -10.63
C ARG A 258 15.00 11.52 -9.70
N GLU A 259 15.88 11.32 -8.74
CA GLU A 259 16.41 12.40 -7.89
C GLU A 259 17.41 13.27 -8.64
N ALA A 260 18.17 12.68 -9.56
CA ALA A 260 19.11 13.41 -10.41
C ALA A 260 18.43 14.28 -11.50
N ASP A 261 17.21 13.92 -11.90
CA ASP A 261 16.43 14.64 -12.93
C ASP A 261 15.60 15.81 -12.36
N ARG A 262 15.72 16.10 -11.06
CA ARG A 262 15.00 17.20 -10.36
C ARG A 262 15.80 18.50 -10.33
#